data_e58d40fbb47fc2a60d55710eb36db70a
#
_entry.id   e58d40fbb47fc2a60d55710eb36db70a
#
_cell.length_a   1.000
_cell.length_b   1.000
_cell.length_c   1.000
_cell.angle_alpha   90.00
_cell.angle_beta   90.00
_cell.angle_gamma   90.00
#
_symmetry.space_group_name_H-M   'P 1'
#
loop_
_entity.id
_entity.type
_entity.pdbx_description
1 polymer ?
#
loop_
_entity_poly.entity_id
_entity_poly.type
_entity_poly.pdbx_seq_one_letter_code
_entity_poly.pdbx_strand_id
1 'polypeptide(L)'
;MNYTISQFRKEFGSEDKCLEYVFKKRFPALTGYYRVKGRKCWANAEGKQIHPLSATVFEKSSTTLQNWFFAIYLFSASRNGVSAKELQRQLGVTYKTAWRIAYQIRELMKQDKGLLSGNVEVDETYIGGTRRMASKMKNKSAIMGMVERKGKIVAKHIPDRYDSTLISEINQNIEKGSQLFTDEWGAYKKVAKMGYKRRSVQHGRKQFSRGFAHTNTIEGFWSQFKRSVSGTYHSVSSKHLQSYVNEFSFRYNHRGGQIFSALMGRI
;
A
#
# COMPACT_ATOMS: atom_id res chain seq x y z
N MET A 1 -0.68 19.28 7.23
CA MET A 1 -0.68 18.89 8.66
C MET A 1 -1.08 17.44 8.79
N ASN A 2 -0.45 16.70 9.71
CA ASN A 2 -0.86 15.32 9.99
C ASN A 2 -2.15 15.30 10.79
N TYR A 3 -3.04 14.37 10.49
CA TYR A 3 -4.28 14.15 11.21
C TYR A 3 -3.98 13.61 12.61
N THR A 4 -4.40 14.33 13.65
CA THR A 4 -4.04 14.06 15.05
C THR A 4 -5.06 13.17 15.75
N ILE A 5 -4.66 12.52 16.86
CA ILE A 5 -5.59 11.74 17.71
C ILE A 5 -6.71 12.61 18.30
N SER A 6 -6.45 13.88 18.59
CA SER A 6 -7.46 14.81 19.09
C SER A 6 -8.52 15.09 18.03
N GLN A 7 -8.11 15.32 16.78
CA GLN A 7 -9.04 15.49 15.66
C GLN A 7 -9.85 14.22 15.42
N PHE A 8 -9.18 13.04 15.45
CA PHE A 8 -9.86 11.75 15.34
C PHE A 8 -10.95 11.56 16.40
N ARG A 9 -10.63 11.79 17.67
CA ARG A 9 -11.61 11.65 18.78
C ARG A 9 -12.79 12.62 18.65
N LYS A 10 -12.57 13.84 18.19
CA LYS A 10 -13.61 14.84 17.96
C LYS A 10 -14.55 14.41 16.82
N GLU A 11 -14.00 13.91 15.74
CA GLU A 11 -14.73 13.55 14.52
C GLU A 11 -15.42 12.19 14.64
N PHE A 12 -14.73 11.17 15.18
CA PHE A 12 -15.18 9.78 15.23
C PHE A 12 -15.38 9.24 16.65
N GLY A 13 -15.84 10.11 17.57
CA GLY A 13 -16.01 9.79 18.98
C GLY A 13 -17.20 8.89 19.33
N SER A 14 -18.02 8.46 18.34
CA SER A 14 -19.12 7.52 18.53
C SER A 14 -19.36 6.65 17.31
N GLU A 15 -19.99 5.47 17.50
CA GLU A 15 -20.38 4.56 16.42
C GLU A 15 -21.30 5.26 15.40
N ASP A 16 -22.23 6.09 15.89
CA ASP A 16 -23.17 6.82 15.04
C ASP A 16 -22.47 7.87 14.16
N LYS A 17 -21.48 8.61 14.69
CA LYS A 17 -20.66 9.52 13.88
C LYS A 17 -19.89 8.80 12.80
N CYS A 18 -19.31 7.64 13.11
CA CYS A 18 -18.62 6.82 12.12
C CYS A 18 -19.57 6.32 11.03
N LEU A 19 -20.75 5.85 11.42
CA LEU A 19 -21.72 5.34 10.47
C LEU A 19 -22.31 6.46 9.60
N GLU A 20 -22.56 7.63 10.17
CA GLU A 20 -23.00 8.81 9.43
C GLU A 20 -21.95 9.27 8.42
N TYR A 21 -20.68 9.25 8.81
CA TYR A 21 -19.58 9.55 7.89
C TYR A 21 -19.59 8.61 6.68
N VAL A 22 -19.71 7.29 6.90
CA VAL A 22 -19.75 6.31 5.79
C VAL A 22 -20.98 6.57 4.91
N PHE A 23 -22.15 6.85 5.48
CA PHE A 23 -23.35 7.15 4.72
C PHE A 23 -23.15 8.38 3.83
N LYS A 24 -22.77 9.51 4.39
CA LYS A 24 -22.53 10.76 3.65
C LYS A 24 -21.46 10.63 2.59
N LYS A 25 -20.40 9.86 2.88
CA LYS A 25 -19.31 9.64 1.93
C LYS A 25 -19.75 8.82 0.71
N ARG A 26 -20.55 7.78 0.92
CA ARG A 26 -20.98 6.87 -0.15
C ARG A 26 -22.18 7.37 -0.92
N PHE A 27 -23.02 8.18 -0.28
CA PHE A 27 -24.29 8.66 -0.83
C PHE A 27 -24.43 10.18 -0.71
N PRO A 28 -23.49 10.98 -1.24
CA PRO A 28 -23.45 12.42 -1.00
C PRO A 28 -24.66 13.18 -1.60
N ALA A 29 -25.28 12.65 -2.65
CA ALA A 29 -26.41 13.28 -3.34
C ALA A 29 -27.78 12.79 -2.83
N LEU A 30 -27.81 11.87 -1.84
CA LEU A 30 -29.05 11.27 -1.38
C LEU A 30 -29.76 12.19 -0.38
N THR A 31 -30.97 12.60 -0.70
CA THR A 31 -31.87 13.39 0.17
C THR A 31 -33.11 12.58 0.53
N GLY A 32 -33.84 12.97 1.57
CA GLY A 32 -35.06 12.30 2.00
C GLY A 32 -34.88 10.97 2.73
N TYR A 33 -33.65 10.64 3.11
CA TYR A 33 -33.36 9.43 3.91
C TYR A 33 -33.05 9.82 5.36
N TYR A 34 -33.63 9.09 6.29
CA TYR A 34 -33.42 9.25 7.73
C TYR A 34 -32.82 7.99 8.35
N ARG A 35 -32.08 8.20 9.41
CA ARG A 35 -31.44 7.11 10.17
C ARG A 35 -32.49 6.26 10.87
N VAL A 36 -32.49 4.95 10.64
CA VAL A 36 -33.37 4.03 11.36
C VAL A 36 -32.80 3.78 12.76
N LYS A 37 -33.57 4.10 13.80
CA LYS A 37 -33.15 3.95 15.21
C LYS A 37 -32.80 2.49 15.51
N GLY A 38 -31.66 2.27 16.14
CA GLY A 38 -31.16 0.94 16.51
C GLY A 38 -30.64 0.07 15.35
N ARG A 39 -30.66 0.56 14.11
CA ARG A 39 -30.17 -0.18 12.94
C ARG A 39 -29.03 0.56 12.24
N LYS A 40 -28.18 -0.17 11.51
CA LYS A 40 -27.10 0.40 10.70
C LYS A 40 -27.56 0.68 9.25
N CYS A 41 -28.74 1.29 9.10
CA CYS A 41 -29.34 1.62 7.81
C CYS A 41 -30.08 2.95 7.83
N TRP A 42 -30.36 3.47 6.66
CA TRP A 42 -31.24 4.62 6.40
C TRP A 42 -32.46 4.16 5.61
N ALA A 43 -33.60 4.79 5.81
CA ALA A 43 -34.81 4.55 5.05
C ALA A 43 -35.40 5.87 4.54
N ASN A 44 -36.14 5.82 3.42
CA ASN A 44 -36.96 6.95 2.97
C ASN A 44 -38.44 6.77 3.38
N ALA A 45 -39.28 7.72 3.04
CA ALA A 45 -40.71 7.69 3.34
C ALA A 45 -41.46 6.48 2.71
N GLU A 46 -40.94 5.95 1.62
CA GLU A 46 -41.49 4.79 0.90
C GLU A 46 -41.01 3.43 1.50
N GLY A 47 -40.21 3.48 2.58
CA GLY A 47 -39.68 2.27 3.22
C GLY A 47 -38.44 1.66 2.54
N LYS A 48 -37.90 2.26 1.47
CA LYS A 48 -36.67 1.80 0.82
C LYS A 48 -35.48 1.99 1.76
N GLN A 49 -34.73 0.93 2.00
CA GLN A 49 -33.61 0.93 2.92
C GLN A 49 -32.26 0.98 2.20
N ILE A 50 -31.31 1.67 2.80
CA ILE A 50 -29.91 1.73 2.38
C ILE A 50 -29.01 1.26 3.53
N HIS A 51 -28.13 0.31 3.22
CA HIS A 51 -27.15 -0.25 4.13
C HIS A 51 -25.76 0.26 3.77
N PRO A 52 -25.25 1.32 4.39
CA PRO A 52 -24.01 1.99 3.95
C PRO A 52 -22.75 1.13 4.11
N LEU A 53 -22.81 0.07 4.91
CA LEU A 53 -21.66 -0.83 5.12
C LEU A 53 -21.58 -1.96 4.08
N SER A 54 -22.62 -2.20 3.29
CA SER A 54 -22.62 -3.25 2.26
C SER A 54 -21.57 -2.95 1.19
N ALA A 55 -20.87 -3.99 0.72
CA ALA A 55 -19.77 -3.90 -0.25
C ALA A 55 -18.59 -3.01 0.20
N THR A 56 -18.41 -2.83 1.52
CA THR A 56 -17.24 -2.17 2.11
C THR A 56 -16.41 -3.17 2.92
N VAL A 57 -15.22 -2.74 3.36
CA VAL A 57 -14.38 -3.53 4.28
C VAL A 57 -15.06 -3.79 5.64
N PHE A 58 -16.13 -3.07 5.95
CA PHE A 58 -16.91 -3.18 7.18
C PHE A 58 -18.06 -4.18 7.07
N GLU A 59 -18.35 -4.66 5.87
CA GLU A 59 -19.48 -5.58 5.65
C GLU A 59 -19.34 -6.84 6.51
N LYS A 60 -20.47 -7.24 7.13
CA LYS A 60 -20.56 -8.42 8.01
C LYS A 60 -19.53 -8.44 9.14
N SER A 61 -19.00 -7.27 9.53
CA SER A 61 -18.09 -7.16 10.66
C SER A 61 -18.86 -7.00 11.98
N SER A 62 -18.53 -7.84 12.97
CA SER A 62 -18.96 -7.67 14.36
C SER A 62 -18.15 -6.61 15.13
N THR A 63 -17.00 -6.20 14.59
CA THR A 63 -16.19 -5.12 15.16
C THR A 63 -16.87 -3.79 14.92
N THR A 64 -16.87 -2.91 15.95
CA THR A 64 -17.44 -1.57 15.86
C THR A 64 -16.73 -0.72 14.81
N LEU A 65 -17.46 0.23 14.20
CA LEU A 65 -16.85 1.17 13.25
C LEU A 65 -15.81 2.07 13.92
N GLN A 66 -16.02 2.42 15.19
CA GLN A 66 -15.01 3.15 15.96
C GLN A 66 -13.67 2.40 15.98
N ASN A 67 -13.68 1.10 16.25
CA ASN A 67 -12.47 0.28 16.24
C ASN A 67 -11.86 0.17 14.83
N TRP A 68 -12.69 0.07 13.80
CA TRP A 68 -12.22 0.08 12.42
C TRP A 68 -11.55 1.41 12.06
N PHE A 69 -12.19 2.53 12.38
CA PHE A 69 -11.66 3.86 12.10
C PHE A 69 -10.41 4.15 12.90
N PHE A 70 -10.36 3.69 14.16
CA PHE A 70 -9.15 3.80 14.97
C PHE A 70 -8.00 2.95 14.41
N ALA A 71 -8.28 1.74 13.90
CA ALA A 71 -7.28 0.95 13.19
C ALA A 71 -6.76 1.68 11.93
N ILE A 72 -7.63 2.28 11.13
CA ILE A 72 -7.24 3.09 9.95
C ILE A 72 -6.39 4.29 10.39
N TYR A 73 -6.76 4.95 11.49
CA TYR A 73 -5.97 6.03 12.07
C TYR A 73 -4.57 5.56 12.46
N LEU A 74 -4.44 4.43 13.18
CA LEU A 74 -3.16 3.85 13.56
C LEU A 74 -2.29 3.54 12.33
N PHE A 75 -2.88 2.96 11.30
CA PHE A 75 -2.17 2.73 10.03
C PHE A 75 -1.70 4.04 9.39
N SER A 76 -2.49 5.09 9.44
CA SER A 76 -2.12 6.38 8.85
C SER A 76 -1.00 7.10 9.63
N ALA A 77 -1.03 7.00 10.95
CA ALA A 77 -0.09 7.69 11.84
C ALA A 77 1.28 6.99 11.95
N SER A 78 1.32 5.66 11.76
CA SER A 78 2.55 4.88 11.89
C SER A 78 3.43 4.94 10.65
N ARG A 79 4.71 5.28 10.78
CA ARG A 79 5.68 5.27 9.66
C ARG A 79 6.05 3.87 9.19
N ASN A 80 6.15 2.93 10.12
CA ASN A 80 6.69 1.59 9.89
C ASN A 80 5.61 0.53 9.76
N GLY A 81 4.34 0.94 9.68
CA GLY A 81 3.19 0.04 9.68
C GLY A 81 2.73 -0.35 11.07
N VAL A 82 1.67 -1.18 11.14
CA VAL A 82 1.06 -1.64 12.38
C VAL A 82 0.90 -3.15 12.34
N SER A 83 1.48 -3.87 13.31
CA SER A 83 1.35 -5.33 13.37
C SER A 83 -0.06 -5.74 13.87
N ALA A 84 -0.50 -6.95 13.49
CA ALA A 84 -1.75 -7.50 14.02
C ALA A 84 -1.71 -7.68 15.55
N LYS A 85 -0.54 -7.91 16.13
CA LYS A 85 -0.35 -7.97 17.59
C LYS A 85 -0.57 -6.60 18.24
N GLU A 86 -0.11 -5.54 17.61
CA GLU A 86 -0.36 -4.18 18.08
C GLU A 86 -1.85 -3.84 18.01
N LEU A 87 -2.50 -4.12 16.88
CA LEU A 87 -3.95 -3.92 16.75
C LEU A 87 -4.74 -4.74 17.77
N GLN A 88 -4.34 -5.99 18.04
CA GLN A 88 -4.96 -6.81 19.08
C GLN A 88 -4.95 -6.10 20.44
N ARG A 89 -3.79 -5.55 20.84
CA ARG A 89 -3.64 -4.83 22.12
C ARG A 89 -4.45 -3.54 22.16
N GLN A 90 -4.39 -2.75 21.07
CA GLN A 90 -5.04 -1.43 21.00
C GLN A 90 -6.58 -1.52 20.92
N LEU A 91 -7.10 -2.53 20.23
CA LEU A 91 -8.54 -2.67 19.98
C LEU A 91 -9.23 -3.61 20.98
N GLY A 92 -8.50 -4.37 21.79
CA GLY A 92 -9.07 -5.37 22.69
C GLY A 92 -9.78 -6.52 21.98
N VAL A 93 -9.36 -6.88 20.76
CA VAL A 93 -9.97 -7.94 19.94
C VAL A 93 -9.09 -9.18 19.89
N THR A 94 -9.62 -10.30 19.34
CA THR A 94 -8.80 -11.49 19.12
C THR A 94 -7.73 -11.24 18.06
N TYR A 95 -6.63 -12.01 18.10
CA TYR A 95 -5.58 -11.90 17.07
C TYR A 95 -6.12 -12.14 15.64
N LYS A 96 -7.03 -13.09 15.48
CA LYS A 96 -7.66 -13.40 14.19
C LYS A 96 -8.44 -12.18 13.65
N THR A 97 -9.19 -11.50 14.52
CA THR A 97 -9.93 -10.28 14.16
C THR A 97 -8.96 -9.15 13.81
N ALA A 98 -7.94 -8.91 14.64
CA ALA A 98 -6.92 -7.89 14.38
C ALA A 98 -6.18 -8.14 13.05
N TRP A 99 -5.83 -9.38 12.76
CA TRP A 99 -5.19 -9.77 11.50
C TRP A 99 -6.10 -9.51 10.30
N ARG A 100 -7.39 -9.87 10.40
CA ARG A 100 -8.39 -9.59 9.37
C ARG A 100 -8.52 -8.08 9.12
N ILE A 101 -8.62 -7.27 10.18
CA ILE A 101 -8.69 -5.80 10.07
C ILE A 101 -7.44 -5.27 9.34
N ALA A 102 -6.25 -5.67 9.78
CA ALA A 102 -5.00 -5.26 9.14
C ALA A 102 -4.94 -5.63 7.66
N TYR A 103 -5.39 -6.85 7.31
CA TYR A 103 -5.46 -7.31 5.94
C TYR A 103 -6.41 -6.45 5.10
N GLN A 104 -7.61 -6.19 5.57
CA GLN A 104 -8.61 -5.38 4.87
C GLN A 104 -8.15 -3.91 4.69
N ILE A 105 -7.47 -3.35 5.69
CA ILE A 105 -6.89 -1.99 5.53
C ILE A 105 -5.80 -2.00 4.44
N ARG A 106 -4.98 -3.05 4.34
CA ARG A 106 -4.00 -3.18 3.24
C ARG A 106 -4.66 -3.34 1.87
N GLU A 107 -5.84 -3.96 1.80
CA GLU A 107 -6.63 -4.01 0.56
C GLU A 107 -7.08 -2.61 0.11
N LEU A 108 -7.42 -1.70 1.06
CA LEU A 108 -7.66 -0.28 0.74
C LEU A 108 -6.39 0.43 0.24
N MET A 109 -5.20 -0.08 0.56
CA MET A 109 -3.91 0.48 0.12
C MET A 109 -3.43 -0.07 -1.23
N LYS A 110 -4.25 -0.81 -1.97
CA LYS A 110 -3.90 -1.26 -3.33
C LYS A 110 -3.44 -0.08 -4.18
N GLN A 111 -2.46 -0.37 -5.02
CA GLN A 111 -1.88 0.65 -5.89
C GLN A 111 -2.90 1.06 -6.96
N ASP A 112 -2.97 2.37 -7.22
CA ASP A 112 -3.83 2.90 -8.26
C ASP A 112 -3.29 2.50 -9.63
N LYS A 113 -4.19 2.36 -10.61
CA LYS A 113 -3.83 2.20 -12.01
C LYS A 113 -3.27 3.52 -12.54
N GLY A 114 -2.22 3.43 -13.34
CA GLY A 114 -1.59 4.57 -13.98
C GLY A 114 -0.16 4.23 -14.38
N LEU A 115 0.31 4.82 -15.46
CA LEU A 115 1.68 4.64 -15.91
C LEU A 115 2.61 5.64 -15.23
N LEU A 116 3.80 5.20 -14.90
CA LEU A 116 4.90 6.05 -14.49
C LEU A 116 5.54 6.67 -15.74
N SER A 117 6.04 7.89 -15.63
CA SER A 117 6.61 8.61 -16.78
C SER A 117 7.89 9.37 -16.45
N GLY A 118 8.55 9.91 -17.47
CA GLY A 118 9.75 10.72 -17.30
C GLY A 118 10.96 9.91 -16.86
N ASN A 119 11.55 10.26 -15.72
CA ASN A 119 12.74 9.60 -15.17
C ASN A 119 12.34 8.53 -14.14
N VAL A 120 12.44 7.27 -14.51
CA VAL A 120 12.00 6.13 -13.69
C VAL A 120 13.19 5.26 -13.28
N GLU A 121 13.40 5.08 -11.98
CA GLU A 121 14.35 4.12 -11.43
C GLU A 121 13.66 2.77 -11.31
N VAL A 122 14.34 1.71 -11.74
CA VAL A 122 13.84 0.32 -11.71
C VAL A 122 14.88 -0.56 -11.02
N ASP A 123 14.45 -1.32 -10.03
CA ASP A 123 15.32 -2.21 -9.25
C ASP A 123 14.52 -3.36 -8.65
N GLU A 124 15.16 -4.46 -8.31
CA GLU A 124 14.57 -5.58 -7.61
C GLU A 124 15.20 -5.77 -6.23
N THR A 125 14.37 -6.33 -5.36
CA THR A 125 14.83 -6.75 -4.04
C THR A 125 14.22 -8.09 -3.65
N TYR A 126 14.81 -8.71 -2.62
CA TYR A 126 14.32 -9.95 -2.05
C TYR A 126 13.91 -9.78 -0.60
N ILE A 127 12.81 -10.44 -0.25
CA ILE A 127 12.32 -10.57 1.12
C ILE A 127 12.25 -12.05 1.52
N GLY A 128 12.54 -12.33 2.78
CA GLY A 128 12.57 -13.71 3.33
C GLY A 128 13.90 -14.40 3.13
N GLY A 129 13.91 -15.71 3.33
CA GLY A 129 15.10 -16.54 3.34
C GLY A 129 15.69 -16.73 4.75
N THR A 130 16.27 -17.90 4.99
CA THR A 130 16.98 -18.23 6.23
C THR A 130 18.46 -17.91 6.12
N ARG A 131 19.10 -17.56 7.26
CA ARG A 131 20.55 -17.32 7.33
C ARG A 131 21.41 -18.57 7.10
N ARG A 132 20.81 -19.77 7.03
CA ARG A 132 21.55 -21.04 6.82
C ARG A 132 22.01 -21.18 5.39
N MET A 133 23.31 -21.42 5.21
CA MET A 133 24.05 -21.35 3.94
C MET A 133 23.51 -22.20 2.78
N ALA A 134 22.93 -23.36 3.04
CA ALA A 134 22.55 -24.33 2.01
C ALA A 134 21.22 -24.02 1.28
N SER A 135 20.41 -23.07 1.75
CA SER A 135 19.10 -22.77 1.12
C SER A 135 18.86 -21.28 0.87
N LYS A 136 19.90 -20.50 0.65
CA LYS A 136 19.83 -19.02 0.58
C LYS A 136 18.81 -18.44 -0.41
N MET A 137 18.46 -19.16 -1.47
CA MET A 137 17.55 -18.68 -2.52
C MET A 137 16.15 -19.32 -2.46
N LYS A 138 16.01 -20.52 -1.90
CA LYS A 138 14.79 -21.34 -2.01
C LYS A 138 13.54 -20.79 -1.35
N ASN A 139 13.68 -19.81 -0.44
CA ASN A 139 12.57 -19.20 0.32
C ASN A 139 12.55 -17.66 0.23
N LYS A 140 13.16 -17.10 -0.81
CA LYS A 140 13.13 -15.66 -1.05
C LYS A 140 12.06 -15.30 -2.07
N SER A 141 11.28 -14.30 -1.76
CA SER A 141 10.31 -13.72 -2.69
C SER A 141 10.91 -12.47 -3.35
N ALA A 142 10.86 -12.41 -4.67
CA ALA A 142 11.35 -11.28 -5.44
C ALA A 142 10.28 -10.18 -5.51
N ILE A 143 10.70 -8.94 -5.37
CA ILE A 143 9.86 -7.76 -5.54
C ILE A 143 10.55 -6.85 -6.54
N MET A 144 9.84 -6.42 -7.56
CA MET A 144 10.26 -5.39 -8.51
C MET A 144 9.66 -4.05 -8.10
N GLY A 145 10.45 -3.00 -8.12
CA GLY A 145 10.02 -1.64 -7.87
C GLY A 145 10.36 -0.72 -9.04
N MET A 146 9.46 0.20 -9.30
CA MET A 146 9.59 1.23 -10.33
C MET A 146 9.18 2.56 -9.69
N VAL A 147 10.06 3.55 -9.67
CA VAL A 147 9.78 4.84 -9.02
C VAL A 147 10.11 6.02 -9.93
N GLU A 148 9.15 6.89 -10.14
CA GLU A 148 9.40 8.21 -10.74
C GLU A 148 10.24 9.06 -9.79
N ARG A 149 11.28 9.68 -10.28
CA ARG A 149 12.02 10.67 -9.48
C ARG A 149 11.11 11.82 -9.11
N LYS A 150 10.99 12.08 -7.80
CA LYS A 150 10.05 13.06 -7.21
C LYS A 150 8.56 12.74 -7.40
N GLY A 151 8.22 11.59 -7.96
CA GLY A 151 6.86 11.14 -8.24
C GLY A 151 6.41 9.95 -7.42
N LYS A 152 5.67 9.06 -8.08
CA LYS A 152 5.04 7.86 -7.52
C LYS A 152 5.94 6.65 -7.64
N ILE A 153 5.60 5.62 -6.88
CA ILE A 153 6.19 4.28 -6.97
C ILE A 153 5.10 3.26 -7.30
N VAL A 154 5.48 2.29 -8.11
CA VAL A 154 4.78 1.02 -8.30
C VAL A 154 5.72 -0.10 -7.89
N ALA A 155 5.28 -1.00 -7.00
CA ALA A 155 6.08 -2.15 -6.61
C ALA A 155 5.22 -3.42 -6.64
N LYS A 156 5.80 -4.52 -7.11
CA LYS A 156 5.13 -5.78 -7.38
C LYS A 156 5.93 -6.98 -6.86
N HIS A 157 5.26 -7.88 -6.19
CA HIS A 157 5.77 -9.23 -5.96
C HIS A 157 5.75 -9.97 -7.29
N ILE A 158 6.91 -10.43 -7.75
CA ILE A 158 7.08 -11.12 -9.03
C ILE A 158 7.43 -12.59 -8.80
N PRO A 159 6.96 -13.49 -9.68
CA PRO A 159 7.20 -14.94 -9.54
C PRO A 159 8.68 -15.28 -9.74
N ASP A 160 9.35 -14.57 -10.63
CA ASP A 160 10.75 -14.78 -11.02
C ASP A 160 11.36 -13.46 -11.51
N ARG A 161 12.65 -13.50 -11.88
CA ARG A 161 13.40 -12.38 -12.45
C ARG A 161 13.80 -12.63 -13.91
N TYR A 162 13.06 -13.45 -14.63
CA TYR A 162 13.35 -13.62 -16.06
C TYR A 162 13.07 -12.33 -16.83
N ASP A 163 13.78 -12.16 -17.93
CA ASP A 163 13.64 -11.00 -18.81
C ASP A 163 12.19 -10.75 -19.20
N SER A 164 11.43 -11.82 -19.49
CA SER A 164 10.03 -11.74 -19.89
C SER A 164 9.15 -11.12 -18.78
N THR A 165 9.36 -11.54 -17.53
CA THR A 165 8.62 -11.03 -16.37
C THR A 165 8.93 -9.55 -16.14
N LEU A 166 10.22 -9.18 -16.08
CA LEU A 166 10.65 -7.81 -15.84
C LEU A 166 10.17 -6.86 -16.96
N ILE A 167 10.31 -7.28 -18.21
CA ILE A 167 9.87 -6.50 -19.37
C ILE A 167 8.35 -6.34 -19.39
N SER A 168 7.60 -7.40 -19.05
CA SER A 168 6.14 -7.32 -18.94
C SER A 168 5.71 -6.28 -17.91
N GLU A 169 6.33 -6.30 -16.72
CA GLU A 169 6.02 -5.31 -15.66
C GLU A 169 6.38 -3.89 -16.06
N ILE A 170 7.52 -3.66 -16.74
CA ILE A 170 7.90 -2.36 -17.28
C ILE A 170 6.84 -1.86 -18.28
N ASN A 171 6.46 -2.71 -19.24
CA ASN A 171 5.49 -2.32 -20.27
C ASN A 171 4.09 -2.01 -19.71
N GLN A 172 3.69 -2.66 -18.62
CA GLN A 172 2.40 -2.46 -17.98
C GLN A 172 2.35 -1.24 -17.07
N ASN A 173 3.49 -0.76 -16.57
CA ASN A 173 3.54 0.24 -15.52
C ASN A 173 4.32 1.51 -15.89
N ILE A 174 5.02 1.53 -17.02
CA ILE A 174 5.82 2.70 -17.44
C ILE A 174 5.43 3.13 -18.86
N GLU A 175 5.27 4.43 -19.05
CA GLU A 175 4.97 5.05 -20.34
C GLU A 175 6.16 4.94 -21.30
N LYS A 176 5.89 4.61 -22.57
CA LYS A 176 6.91 4.57 -23.62
C LYS A 176 7.57 5.95 -23.78
N GLY A 177 8.85 5.94 -24.13
CA GLY A 177 9.64 7.17 -24.23
C GLY A 177 10.30 7.61 -22.90
N SER A 178 9.90 7.01 -21.77
CA SER A 178 10.50 7.29 -20.48
C SER A 178 11.98 6.91 -20.43
N GLN A 179 12.74 7.64 -19.60
CA GLN A 179 14.14 7.36 -19.28
C GLN A 179 14.22 6.39 -18.11
N LEU A 180 14.70 5.17 -18.34
CA LEU A 180 14.88 4.16 -17.30
C LEU A 180 16.30 4.19 -16.73
N PHE A 181 16.39 4.17 -15.39
CA PHE A 181 17.64 4.01 -14.65
C PHE A 181 17.60 2.63 -13.99
N THR A 182 18.50 1.74 -14.38
CA THR A 182 18.53 0.36 -13.89
C THR A 182 19.95 0.00 -13.48
N ASP A 183 20.13 -1.11 -12.79
CA ASP A 183 21.44 -1.74 -12.63
C ASP A 183 22.01 -2.27 -13.96
N GLU A 184 23.17 -2.92 -13.90
CA GLU A 184 23.87 -3.48 -15.08
C GLU A 184 23.23 -4.75 -15.62
N TRP A 185 22.19 -5.29 -15.00
CA TRP A 185 21.66 -6.60 -15.36
C TRP A 185 21.27 -6.70 -16.83
N GLY A 186 21.65 -7.85 -17.44
CA GLY A 186 21.46 -8.11 -18.87
C GLY A 186 20.01 -8.09 -19.34
N ALA A 187 19.05 -8.46 -18.46
CA ALA A 187 17.62 -8.43 -18.73
C ALA A 187 17.13 -7.06 -19.26
N TYR A 188 17.69 -5.98 -18.71
CA TYR A 188 17.30 -4.62 -19.09
C TYR A 188 17.89 -4.14 -20.42
N LYS A 189 18.81 -4.88 -21.07
CA LYS A 189 19.35 -4.48 -22.40
C LYS A 189 18.26 -4.43 -23.47
N LYS A 190 17.24 -5.27 -23.33
CA LYS A 190 16.15 -5.39 -24.31
C LYS A 190 15.15 -4.23 -24.25
N VAL A 191 15.03 -3.50 -23.12
CA VAL A 191 14.03 -2.42 -22.97
C VAL A 191 14.28 -1.25 -23.92
N ALA A 192 15.55 -1.00 -24.29
CA ALA A 192 15.89 0.04 -25.26
C ALA A 192 15.24 -0.20 -26.64
N LYS A 193 15.13 -1.48 -27.06
CA LYS A 193 14.46 -1.86 -28.30
C LYS A 193 12.92 -1.74 -28.24
N MET A 194 12.37 -1.49 -27.05
CA MET A 194 10.93 -1.41 -26.80
C MET A 194 10.41 0.01 -26.64
N GLY A 195 11.21 1.00 -27.04
CA GLY A 195 10.81 2.40 -27.01
C GLY A 195 11.11 3.13 -25.69
N TYR A 196 12.01 2.59 -24.86
CA TYR A 196 12.51 3.27 -23.66
C TYR A 196 13.94 3.77 -23.85
N LYS A 197 14.27 4.88 -23.22
CA LYS A 197 15.67 5.33 -23.09
C LYS A 197 16.27 4.73 -21.85
N ARG A 198 17.37 3.98 -21.94
CA ARG A 198 17.99 3.33 -20.77
C ARG A 198 19.34 3.93 -20.42
N ARG A 199 19.57 4.16 -19.12
CA ARG A 199 20.89 4.42 -18.53
C ARG A 199 21.15 3.39 -17.42
N SER A 200 22.28 2.68 -17.48
CA SER A 200 22.70 1.74 -16.44
C SER A 200 23.63 2.40 -15.45
N VAL A 201 23.48 2.03 -14.18
CA VAL A 201 24.33 2.43 -13.05
C VAL A 201 25.24 1.27 -12.68
N GLN A 202 26.56 1.51 -12.62
CA GLN A 202 27.56 0.48 -12.34
C GLN A 202 27.86 0.43 -10.83
N HIS A 203 27.22 -0.47 -10.10
CA HIS A 203 27.49 -0.66 -8.67
C HIS A 203 28.85 -1.33 -8.38
N GLY A 204 29.38 -2.14 -9.33
CA GLY A 204 30.62 -2.93 -9.16
C GLY A 204 31.90 -2.09 -9.01
N ARG A 205 31.93 -0.84 -9.43
CA ARG A 205 33.11 0.04 -9.38
C ARG A 205 33.02 1.10 -8.26
N LYS A 206 32.22 0.89 -7.20
CA LYS A 206 31.96 1.88 -6.15
C LYS A 206 31.46 3.23 -6.69
N GLN A 207 31.01 3.31 -7.91
CA GLN A 207 30.38 4.48 -8.51
C GLN A 207 28.88 4.42 -8.19
N PHE A 208 28.49 4.93 -7.03
CA PHE A 208 27.10 5.01 -6.59
C PHE A 208 26.29 6.03 -7.41
N SER A 209 26.94 6.85 -8.21
CA SER A 209 26.30 7.74 -9.17
C SER A 209 27.25 8.12 -10.31
N ARG A 210 26.76 8.18 -11.54
CA ARG A 210 27.41 8.85 -12.67
C ARG A 210 26.63 10.14 -12.94
N GLY A 211 26.91 11.17 -12.17
CA GLY A 211 26.17 12.42 -12.24
C GLY A 211 24.65 12.18 -12.02
N PHE A 212 23.84 12.32 -13.04
CA PHE A 212 22.39 12.15 -12.99
C PHE A 212 21.91 10.68 -12.96
N ALA A 213 22.76 9.69 -13.28
CA ALA A 213 22.39 8.27 -13.30
C ALA A 213 22.63 7.64 -11.91
N HIS A 214 21.55 7.35 -11.17
CA HIS A 214 21.55 6.67 -9.87
C HIS A 214 20.21 5.95 -9.64
N THR A 215 20.17 5.06 -8.64
CA THR A 215 18.98 4.33 -8.16
C THR A 215 18.68 4.61 -6.68
N ASN A 216 19.15 5.73 -6.17
CA ASN A 216 19.08 6.07 -4.74
C ASN A 216 17.63 6.17 -4.22
N THR A 217 16.68 6.57 -5.08
CA THR A 217 15.29 6.74 -4.67
C THR A 217 14.66 5.40 -4.36
N ILE A 218 14.83 4.44 -5.25
CA ILE A 218 14.29 3.08 -5.07
C ILE A 218 15.02 2.34 -3.94
N GLU A 219 16.33 2.54 -3.78
CA GLU A 219 17.11 1.97 -2.67
C GLU A 219 16.64 2.50 -1.31
N GLY A 220 16.32 3.79 -1.23
CA GLY A 220 15.71 4.40 -0.05
C GLY A 220 14.37 3.78 0.31
N PHE A 221 13.52 3.50 -0.70
CA PHE A 221 12.26 2.79 -0.51
C PHE A 221 12.49 1.36 0.01
N TRP A 222 13.42 0.60 -0.58
CA TRP A 222 13.75 -0.75 -0.11
C TRP A 222 14.27 -0.77 1.32
N SER A 223 15.10 0.20 1.68
CA SER A 223 15.61 0.34 3.04
C SER A 223 14.48 0.52 4.05
N GLN A 224 13.51 1.40 3.77
CA GLN A 224 12.33 1.61 4.60
C GLN A 224 11.45 0.35 4.68
N PHE A 225 11.17 -0.29 3.55
CA PHE A 225 10.37 -1.50 3.47
C PHE A 225 10.99 -2.66 4.27
N LYS A 226 12.28 -2.93 4.07
CA LYS A 226 13.00 -4.01 4.77
C LYS A 226 13.06 -3.78 6.29
N ARG A 227 13.31 -2.54 6.74
CA ARG A 227 13.28 -2.20 8.17
C ARG A 227 11.92 -2.47 8.79
N SER A 228 10.85 -2.12 8.08
CA SER A 228 9.48 -2.33 8.56
C SER A 228 9.11 -3.81 8.61
N VAL A 229 9.51 -4.59 7.59
CA VAL A 229 9.30 -6.04 7.59
C VAL A 229 10.04 -6.69 8.74
N SER A 230 11.32 -6.34 8.98
CA SER A 230 12.13 -6.95 10.04
C SER A 230 11.72 -6.47 11.44
N GLY A 231 11.35 -5.18 11.60
CA GLY A 231 11.06 -4.58 12.91
C GLY A 231 9.61 -4.73 13.33
N THR A 232 8.65 -4.41 12.45
CA THR A 232 7.22 -4.38 12.81
C THR A 232 6.52 -5.71 12.57
N TYR A 233 6.82 -6.36 11.44
CA TYR A 233 6.11 -7.57 11.02
C TYR A 233 6.89 -8.86 11.29
N HIS A 234 8.20 -8.78 11.52
CA HIS A 234 9.17 -9.85 11.74
C HIS A 234 9.31 -10.80 10.55
N SER A 235 8.20 -11.28 9.99
CA SER A 235 8.18 -12.10 8.79
C SER A 235 6.88 -11.92 8.03
N VAL A 236 6.95 -12.04 6.70
CA VAL A 236 5.81 -11.99 5.80
C VAL A 236 5.88 -13.18 4.86
N SER A 237 4.81 -13.97 4.80
CA SER A 237 4.74 -15.08 3.84
C SER A 237 4.57 -14.57 2.43
N SER A 238 5.12 -15.30 1.46
CA SER A 238 5.00 -14.98 0.03
C SER A 238 3.56 -14.76 -0.41
N LYS A 239 2.61 -15.57 0.11
CA LYS A 239 1.17 -15.47 -0.17
C LYS A 239 0.59 -14.07 0.12
N HIS A 240 1.08 -13.39 1.16
CA HIS A 240 0.57 -12.10 1.60
C HIS A 240 1.51 -10.93 1.28
N LEU A 241 2.67 -11.21 0.67
CA LEU A 241 3.71 -10.23 0.45
C LEU A 241 3.23 -9.01 -0.33
N GLN A 242 2.41 -9.22 -1.39
CA GLN A 242 1.89 -8.10 -2.18
C GLN A 242 1.06 -7.11 -1.36
N SER A 243 0.30 -7.57 -0.36
CA SER A 243 -0.48 -6.64 0.48
C SER A 243 0.40 -5.72 1.33
N TYR A 244 1.57 -6.19 1.76
CA TYR A 244 2.56 -5.37 2.46
C TYR A 244 3.31 -4.44 1.48
N VAL A 245 3.64 -4.93 0.29
CA VAL A 245 4.21 -4.09 -0.77
C VAL A 245 3.25 -2.95 -1.10
N ASN A 246 1.94 -3.22 -1.22
CA ASN A 246 0.91 -2.21 -1.43
C ASN A 246 0.87 -1.18 -0.30
N GLU A 247 0.96 -1.61 0.95
CA GLU A 247 1.00 -0.71 2.11
C GLU A 247 2.14 0.30 1.99
N PHE A 248 3.37 -0.16 1.70
CA PHE A 248 4.53 0.74 1.64
C PHE A 248 4.54 1.59 0.37
N SER A 249 4.08 1.08 -0.75
CA SER A 249 3.87 1.87 -1.98
C SER A 249 2.84 2.97 -1.74
N PHE A 250 1.72 2.66 -1.08
CA PHE A 250 0.69 3.63 -0.72
C PHE A 250 1.26 4.73 0.20
N ARG A 251 2.01 4.35 1.24
CA ARG A 251 2.67 5.30 2.15
C ARG A 251 3.64 6.22 1.42
N TYR A 252 4.43 5.67 0.51
CA TYR A 252 5.36 6.44 -0.31
C TYR A 252 4.61 7.43 -1.20
N ASN A 253 3.56 6.98 -1.87
CA ASN A 253 2.77 7.79 -2.79
C ASN A 253 1.98 8.91 -2.08
N HIS A 254 1.69 8.74 -0.78
CA HIS A 254 0.99 9.73 0.06
C HIS A 254 1.90 10.36 1.13
N ARG A 255 3.22 10.39 0.91
CA ARG A 255 4.20 10.93 1.88
C ARG A 255 4.06 12.43 2.19
N GLY A 256 3.27 13.15 1.42
CA GLY A 256 2.89 14.54 1.67
C GLY A 256 1.91 14.78 2.82
N GLY A 257 1.46 13.72 3.55
CA GLY A 257 0.79 13.88 4.85
C GLY A 257 -0.72 13.70 4.89
N GLN A 258 -1.35 13.06 3.89
CA GLN A 258 -2.81 12.85 3.88
C GLN A 258 -3.22 11.36 3.82
N ILE A 259 -2.46 10.48 4.45
CA ILE A 259 -2.71 9.03 4.43
C ILE A 259 -4.10 8.69 4.99
N PHE A 260 -4.51 9.30 6.10
CA PHE A 260 -5.84 9.06 6.70
C PHE A 260 -6.96 9.40 5.73
N SER A 261 -6.97 10.61 5.19
CA SER A 261 -7.99 11.06 4.23
C SER A 261 -8.00 10.22 2.96
N ALA A 262 -6.83 9.82 2.47
CA ALA A 262 -6.71 8.95 1.30
C ALA A 262 -7.31 7.55 1.56
N LEU A 263 -7.10 6.95 2.75
CA LEU A 263 -7.71 5.69 3.13
C LEU A 263 -9.23 5.81 3.30
N MET A 264 -9.67 6.86 3.99
CA MET A 264 -11.10 7.13 4.17
C MET A 264 -11.80 7.42 2.84
N GLY A 265 -11.07 7.91 1.84
CA GLY A 265 -11.56 8.11 0.48
C GLY A 265 -11.86 6.82 -0.30
N ARG A 266 -11.32 5.68 0.16
CA ARG A 266 -11.44 4.35 -0.50
C ARG A 266 -12.44 3.40 0.18
N ILE A 267 -13.19 3.89 1.15
CA ILE A 267 -14.25 3.15 1.85
C ILE A 267 -15.55 3.08 1.06
#